data_617ba185304019e4079d1f8af39e729c
#
_entry.id   617ba185304019e4079d1f8af39e729c
#
_cell.length_a   1.000
_cell.length_b   1.000
_cell.length_c   1.000
_cell.angle_alpha   90.00
_cell.angle_beta   90.00
_cell.angle_gamma   90.00
#
_symmetry.space_group_name_H-M   'P 1'
#
loop_
_entity.id
_entity.type
_entity.pdbx_description
1 polymer ?
#
loop_
_entity_poly.entity_id
_entity_poly.type
_entity_poly.pdbx_seq_one_letter_code
_entity_poly.pdbx_strand_id
1 'polypeptide(L)'
;RYAANIQRLAAAKPDTMALTVHMCRGNSQSSWIAEGGYEAVAEALFSDVRVDGLFMEWDSDRAGDFEPLRFVPKGQVVVLGLITSKFPELEDSDDIKRRLDEAARYVDMDDLCLSPQCGFASTHHGNKLTEDEQRRKLDLGVELADDIWGRGINS
;
A
#
# COMPACT_ATOMS: atom_id res chain seq x y z
N ARG A 1 1.40 12.66 18.73
CA ARG A 1 2.73 12.28 19.28
C ARG A 1 3.55 11.47 18.26
N TYR A 2 2.95 10.43 17.62
CA TYR A 2 3.67 9.63 16.59
C TYR A 2 3.97 10.45 15.34
N ALA A 3 3.01 11.20 14.80
CA ALA A 3 3.20 12.09 13.65
C ALA A 3 4.38 13.06 13.85
N ALA A 4 4.48 13.69 15.03
CA ALA A 4 5.59 14.59 15.34
C ALA A 4 6.96 13.90 15.34
N ASN A 5 7.05 12.62 15.74
CA ASN A 5 8.31 11.87 15.67
C ASN A 5 8.70 11.54 14.23
N ILE A 6 7.72 11.14 13.40
CA ILE A 6 7.96 10.89 11.97
C ILE A 6 8.39 12.18 11.26
N GLN A 7 7.77 13.32 11.58
CA GLN A 7 8.15 14.63 11.05
C GLN A 7 9.61 15.01 11.39
N ARG A 8 10.04 14.70 12.60
CA ARG A 8 11.46 14.92 13.00
C ARG A 8 12.42 14.05 12.21
N LEU A 9 12.04 12.81 11.91
CA LEU A 9 12.84 11.93 11.04
C LEU A 9 12.87 12.46 9.61
N ALA A 10 11.71 12.88 9.08
CA ALA A 10 11.60 13.45 7.74
C ALA A 10 12.47 14.72 7.59
N ALA A 11 12.48 15.57 8.61
CA ALA A 11 13.31 16.79 8.61
C ALA A 11 14.82 16.53 8.74
N ALA A 12 15.21 15.36 9.25
CA ALA A 12 16.61 15.00 9.46
C ALA A 12 17.19 14.13 8.33
N LYS A 13 16.37 13.63 7.40
CA LYS A 13 16.84 12.81 6.28
C LYS A 13 17.67 13.63 5.29
N PRO A 14 18.70 13.07 4.65
CA PRO A 14 19.36 13.68 3.50
C PRO A 14 18.38 13.85 2.31
N ASP A 15 18.57 14.90 1.51
CA ASP A 15 17.72 15.16 0.33
C ASP A 15 17.75 14.02 -0.70
N THR A 16 18.84 13.24 -0.72
CA THR A 16 18.99 12.08 -1.62
C THR A 16 18.31 10.79 -1.11
N MET A 17 17.67 10.84 0.07
CA MET A 17 17.03 9.68 0.69
C MET A 17 15.50 9.83 0.62
N ALA A 18 14.81 8.81 0.11
CA ALA A 18 13.37 8.69 0.27
C ALA A 18 13.04 8.10 1.65
N LEU A 19 12.12 8.73 2.36
CA LEU A 19 11.53 8.23 3.61
C LEU A 19 10.10 7.80 3.36
N THR A 20 9.80 6.54 3.62
CA THR A 20 8.46 6.00 3.50
C THR A 20 7.95 5.47 4.83
N VAL A 21 6.64 5.39 4.98
CA VAL A 21 5.97 4.83 6.16
C VAL A 21 5.02 3.73 5.74
N HIS A 22 5.13 2.56 6.38
CA HIS A 22 4.19 1.47 6.23
C HIS A 22 3.12 1.50 7.32
N MET A 23 1.85 1.47 6.92
CA MET A 23 0.70 1.47 7.80
C MET A 23 -0.05 0.14 7.68
N CYS A 24 0.19 -0.73 8.65
CA CYS A 24 -0.34 -2.09 8.70
C CYS A 24 -1.42 -2.23 9.79
N ARG A 25 -2.34 -3.17 9.59
CA ARG A 25 -3.31 -3.62 10.60
C ARG A 25 -2.89 -4.90 11.31
N GLY A 26 -1.67 -5.33 11.06
CA GLY A 26 -1.11 -6.58 11.59
C GLY A 26 -1.46 -7.81 10.75
N ASN A 27 -0.47 -8.68 10.64
CA ASN A 27 -0.59 -9.98 9.99
C ASN A 27 0.21 -10.99 10.81
N SER A 28 -0.44 -12.08 11.21
CA SER A 28 0.20 -13.20 11.90
C SER A 28 -0.25 -14.50 11.26
N GLN A 29 0.66 -15.18 10.55
CA GLN A 29 0.38 -16.45 9.87
C GLN A 29 -0.90 -16.41 9.00
N SER A 30 -1.03 -15.41 8.14
CA SER A 30 -2.21 -15.14 7.30
C SER A 30 -3.48 -14.72 8.07
N SER A 31 -3.37 -14.45 9.37
CA SER A 31 -4.47 -13.92 10.17
C SER A 31 -4.29 -12.43 10.42
N TRP A 32 -5.32 -11.65 10.23
CA TRP A 32 -5.32 -10.24 10.58
C TRP A 32 -5.47 -10.03 12.10
N ILE A 33 -4.94 -8.92 12.62
CA ILE A 33 -4.98 -8.60 14.05
C ILE A 33 -6.02 -7.52 14.32
N ALA A 34 -6.18 -6.56 13.39
CA ALA A 34 -7.11 -5.45 13.53
C ALA A 34 -7.88 -5.21 12.23
N GLU A 35 -9.02 -4.55 12.34
CA GLU A 35 -9.84 -4.09 11.23
C GLU A 35 -10.22 -2.62 11.41
N GLY A 36 -10.72 -1.99 10.37
CA GLY A 36 -11.14 -0.59 10.33
C GLY A 36 -10.46 0.21 9.24
N GLY A 37 -11.22 1.14 8.67
CA GLY A 37 -10.74 2.08 7.66
C GLY A 37 -9.77 3.09 8.23
N TYR A 38 -9.18 3.89 7.34
CA TYR A 38 -8.24 4.95 7.72
C TYR A 38 -8.93 6.25 8.16
N GLU A 39 -10.24 6.38 7.96
CA GLU A 39 -10.98 7.63 8.18
C GLU A 39 -10.72 8.27 9.55
N ALA A 40 -10.72 7.47 10.63
CA ALA A 40 -10.53 7.98 11.99
C ALA A 40 -9.15 8.63 12.24
N VAL A 41 -8.17 8.36 11.39
CA VAL A 41 -6.79 8.86 11.51
C VAL A 41 -6.31 9.62 10.27
N ALA A 42 -7.15 9.71 9.24
CA ALA A 42 -6.77 10.19 7.92
C ALA A 42 -6.17 11.59 7.93
N GLU A 43 -6.82 12.55 8.57
CA GLU A 43 -6.35 13.93 8.62
C GLU A 43 -4.97 14.00 9.30
N ALA A 44 -4.82 13.42 10.49
CA ALA A 44 -3.55 13.43 11.21
C ALA A 44 -2.46 12.63 10.48
N LEU A 45 -2.84 11.52 9.80
CA LEU A 45 -1.90 10.68 9.09
C LEU A 45 -1.40 11.35 7.81
N PHE A 46 -2.31 11.86 6.98
CA PHE A 46 -1.97 12.37 5.66
C PHE A 46 -1.59 13.85 5.68
N SER A 47 -2.21 14.66 6.53
CA SER A 47 -1.90 16.10 6.61
C SER A 47 -0.66 16.40 7.46
N ASP A 48 -0.47 15.67 8.57
CA ASP A 48 0.61 15.94 9.51
C ASP A 48 1.90 15.15 9.21
N VAL A 49 1.80 13.99 8.52
CA VAL A 49 2.95 13.14 8.22
C VAL A 49 3.45 13.42 6.81
N ARG A 50 4.50 14.23 6.70
CA ARG A 50 5.15 14.60 5.43
C ARG A 50 6.32 13.67 5.15
N VAL A 51 6.06 12.61 4.41
CA VAL A 51 7.04 11.62 3.95
C VAL A 51 6.95 11.49 2.43
N ASP A 52 7.93 10.85 1.81
CA ASP A 52 7.97 10.71 0.35
C ASP A 52 6.94 9.69 -0.16
N GLY A 53 6.60 8.69 0.68
CA GLY A 53 5.60 7.69 0.30
C GLY A 53 4.94 7.00 1.50
N LEU A 54 3.69 6.60 1.29
CA LEU A 54 2.85 5.88 2.25
C LEU A 54 2.48 4.52 1.69
N PHE A 55 2.91 3.45 2.35
CA PHE A 55 2.53 2.06 2.04
C PHE A 55 1.32 1.70 2.88
N MET A 56 0.18 1.50 2.23
CA MET A 56 -1.10 1.34 2.92
C MET A 56 -1.84 0.11 2.42
N GLU A 57 -2.66 -0.48 3.29
CA GLU A 57 -3.33 -1.75 3.03
C GLU A 57 -4.80 -1.54 2.67
N TRP A 58 -5.18 -2.02 1.48
CA TRP A 58 -6.56 -2.11 1.02
C TRP A 58 -6.84 -3.47 0.34
N ASP A 59 -6.35 -4.55 0.93
CA ASP A 59 -6.49 -5.91 0.39
C ASP A 59 -7.90 -6.53 0.56
N SER A 60 -8.75 -5.91 1.35
CA SER A 60 -10.08 -6.43 1.66
C SER A 60 -11.01 -5.32 2.15
N ASP A 61 -12.30 -5.62 2.22
CA ASP A 61 -13.36 -4.70 2.67
C ASP A 61 -13.15 -4.16 4.08
N ARG A 62 -12.38 -4.85 4.92
CA ARG A 62 -12.02 -4.38 6.27
C ARG A 62 -11.26 -3.06 6.28
N ALA A 63 -10.65 -2.70 5.15
CA ALA A 63 -9.91 -1.44 5.01
C ALA A 63 -10.82 -0.23 4.78
N GLY A 64 -12.11 -0.44 4.48
CA GLY A 64 -13.02 0.61 4.08
C GLY A 64 -12.75 1.10 2.65
N ASP A 65 -13.28 2.26 2.33
CA ASP A 65 -13.15 2.92 1.04
C ASP A 65 -11.87 3.77 0.94
N PHE A 66 -11.71 4.45 -0.21
CA PHE A 66 -10.58 5.33 -0.49
C PHE A 66 -10.82 6.80 -0.13
N GLU A 67 -11.99 7.17 0.40
CA GLU A 67 -12.30 8.56 0.77
C GLU A 67 -11.25 9.19 1.70
N PRO A 68 -10.61 8.46 2.64
CA PRO A 68 -9.53 9.00 3.47
C PRO A 68 -8.36 9.60 2.68
N LEU A 69 -8.13 9.18 1.44
CA LEU A 69 -7.08 9.70 0.56
C LEU A 69 -7.27 11.16 0.17
N ARG A 70 -8.46 11.75 0.37
CA ARG A 70 -8.71 13.19 0.13
C ARG A 70 -7.81 14.11 0.94
N PHE A 71 -7.21 13.62 2.02
CA PHE A 71 -6.26 14.37 2.85
C PHE A 71 -4.80 14.22 2.40
N VAL A 72 -4.53 13.37 1.41
CA VAL A 72 -3.16 13.19 0.88
C VAL A 72 -2.75 14.44 0.11
N PRO A 73 -1.61 15.05 0.44
CA PRO A 73 -1.09 16.19 -0.31
C PRO A 73 -0.67 15.78 -1.71
N LYS A 74 -0.80 16.71 -2.66
CA LYS A 74 -0.29 16.51 -4.03
C LYS A 74 1.20 16.19 -4.04
N GLY A 75 1.59 15.22 -4.85
CA GLY A 75 2.98 14.78 -5.02
C GLY A 75 3.47 13.86 -3.91
N GLN A 76 2.61 13.46 -2.98
CA GLN A 76 2.94 12.41 -2.01
C GLN A 76 2.53 11.05 -2.57
N VAL A 77 3.49 10.17 -2.75
CA VAL A 77 3.26 8.84 -3.30
C VAL A 77 2.45 7.97 -2.32
N VAL A 78 1.41 7.32 -2.83
CA VAL A 78 0.62 6.33 -2.10
C VAL A 78 0.76 4.97 -2.77
N VAL A 79 1.30 4.01 -2.04
CA VAL A 79 1.44 2.63 -2.48
C VAL A 79 0.28 1.82 -1.93
N LEU A 80 -0.61 1.42 -2.82
CA LEU A 80 -1.83 0.68 -2.49
C LEU A 80 -1.53 -0.83 -2.44
N GLY A 81 -1.59 -1.40 -1.25
CA GLY A 81 -1.48 -2.83 -1.01
C GLY A 81 -2.81 -3.52 -1.33
N LEU A 82 -3.11 -3.71 -2.62
CA LEU A 82 -4.34 -4.34 -3.10
C LEU A 82 -4.23 -5.86 -3.26
N ILE A 83 -3.01 -6.38 -3.35
CA ILE A 83 -2.74 -7.81 -3.51
C ILE A 83 -2.50 -8.42 -2.13
N THR A 84 -3.37 -9.33 -1.69
CA THR A 84 -3.21 -9.96 -0.38
C THR A 84 -2.02 -10.91 -0.33
N SER A 85 -1.25 -10.82 0.74
CA SER A 85 -0.17 -11.76 1.04
C SER A 85 -0.61 -12.89 2.00
N LYS A 86 -1.92 -13.00 2.28
CA LYS A 86 -2.47 -13.94 3.27
C LYS A 86 -2.99 -15.22 2.65
N PHE A 87 -3.50 -15.15 1.42
CA PHE A 87 -4.17 -16.25 0.74
C PHE A 87 -3.57 -16.46 -0.65
N PRO A 88 -3.54 -17.72 -1.16
CA PRO A 88 -2.89 -18.06 -2.41
C PRO A 88 -3.68 -17.66 -3.67
N GLU A 89 -4.99 -17.41 -3.55
CA GLU A 89 -5.84 -17.04 -4.66
C GLU A 89 -5.36 -15.71 -5.26
N LEU A 90 -5.26 -15.67 -6.60
CA LEU A 90 -4.96 -14.44 -7.33
C LEU A 90 -6.19 -13.54 -7.32
N GLU A 91 -5.96 -12.25 -7.14
CA GLU A 91 -6.96 -11.23 -7.31
C GLU A 91 -7.37 -11.12 -8.79
N ASP A 92 -8.60 -10.69 -9.01
CA ASP A 92 -9.09 -10.37 -10.34
C ASP A 92 -8.46 -9.05 -10.83
N SER A 93 -7.85 -9.07 -12.02
CA SER A 93 -7.14 -7.92 -12.58
C SER A 93 -8.05 -6.72 -12.83
N ASP A 94 -9.29 -6.96 -13.25
CA ASP A 94 -10.25 -5.88 -13.52
C ASP A 94 -10.74 -5.26 -12.21
N ASP A 95 -10.85 -6.06 -11.13
CA ASP A 95 -11.17 -5.54 -9.81
C ASP A 95 -10.05 -4.66 -9.26
N ILE A 96 -8.78 -5.06 -9.40
CA ILE A 96 -7.64 -4.22 -8.98
C ILE A 96 -7.64 -2.90 -9.76
N LYS A 97 -7.82 -2.93 -11.09
CA LYS A 97 -7.90 -1.74 -11.93
C LYS A 97 -9.03 -0.81 -11.50
N ARG A 98 -10.22 -1.37 -11.28
CA ARG A 98 -11.38 -0.61 -10.79
C ARG A 98 -11.08 0.09 -9.46
N ARG A 99 -10.41 -0.60 -8.54
CA ARG A 99 -10.04 -0.04 -7.23
C ARG A 99 -8.97 1.03 -7.34
N LEU A 100 -8.02 0.90 -8.27
CA LEU A 100 -7.07 1.97 -8.58
C LEU A 100 -7.78 3.20 -9.15
N ASP A 101 -8.75 3.02 -10.05
CA ASP A 101 -9.56 4.11 -10.59
C ASP A 101 -10.39 4.81 -9.49
N GLU A 102 -10.88 4.07 -8.50
CA GLU A 102 -11.56 4.65 -7.34
C GLU A 102 -10.61 5.50 -6.49
N ALA A 103 -9.39 5.03 -6.23
CA ALA A 103 -8.36 5.78 -5.50
C ALA A 103 -7.90 7.03 -6.28
N ALA A 104 -7.83 6.92 -7.62
CA ALA A 104 -7.44 8.01 -8.51
C ALA A 104 -8.41 9.20 -8.51
N ARG A 105 -9.58 9.07 -7.91
CA ARG A 105 -10.49 10.20 -7.66
C ARG A 105 -9.97 11.18 -6.60
N TYR A 106 -9.03 10.73 -5.79
CA TYR A 106 -8.48 11.48 -4.65
C TYR A 106 -7.00 11.82 -4.80
N VAL A 107 -6.22 10.94 -5.46
CA VAL A 107 -4.78 11.07 -5.66
C VAL A 107 -4.49 10.90 -7.14
N ASP A 108 -3.64 11.75 -7.71
CA ASP A 108 -3.28 11.63 -9.12
C ASP A 108 -2.69 10.24 -9.43
N MET A 109 -3.06 9.62 -10.56
CA MET A 109 -2.61 8.27 -10.92
C MET A 109 -1.07 8.15 -10.94
N ASP A 110 -0.35 9.22 -11.27
CA ASP A 110 1.12 9.26 -11.27
C ASP A 110 1.73 9.23 -9.87
N ASP A 111 0.95 9.56 -8.84
CA ASP A 111 1.33 9.49 -7.42
C ASP A 111 0.85 8.16 -6.77
N LEU A 112 0.13 7.29 -7.52
CA LEU A 112 -0.30 5.97 -7.07
C LEU A 112 0.68 4.90 -7.51
N CYS A 113 0.84 3.88 -6.65
CA CYS A 113 1.58 2.65 -6.94
C CYS A 113 0.78 1.44 -6.45
N LEU A 114 1.04 0.29 -7.07
CA LEU A 114 0.47 -1.00 -6.67
C LEU A 114 1.52 -1.84 -5.94
N SER A 115 1.13 -2.53 -4.88
CA SER A 115 1.98 -3.52 -4.21
C SER A 115 1.18 -4.67 -3.61
N PRO A 116 1.85 -5.78 -3.30
CA PRO A 116 1.34 -6.71 -2.29
C PRO A 116 1.26 -6.02 -0.93
N GLN A 117 0.39 -6.55 -0.08
CA GLN A 117 0.23 -6.13 1.30
C GLN A 117 1.42 -6.64 2.15
N CYS A 118 1.80 -5.99 3.24
CA CYS A 118 2.70 -6.39 4.34
C CYS A 118 3.92 -7.26 4.00
N GLY A 119 3.94 -7.98 2.91
CA GLY A 119 4.90 -9.04 2.60
C GLY A 119 4.40 -10.45 2.97
N PHE A 120 5.09 -11.48 2.45
CA PHE A 120 4.66 -12.87 2.48
C PHE A 120 5.16 -13.66 3.70
N ALA A 121 5.93 -13.03 4.57
CA ALA A 121 6.44 -13.62 5.80
C ALA A 121 6.50 -12.57 6.90
N SER A 122 5.34 -12.16 7.40
CA SER A 122 5.21 -11.14 8.46
C SER A 122 5.73 -11.59 9.82
N THR A 123 5.94 -12.90 10.01
CA THR A 123 6.60 -13.50 11.17
C THR A 123 7.56 -14.60 10.72
N HIS A 124 8.37 -15.13 11.64
CA HIS A 124 9.30 -16.23 11.35
C HIS A 124 8.59 -17.53 10.90
N HIS A 125 7.30 -17.66 11.14
CA HIS A 125 6.51 -18.79 10.66
C HIS A 125 6.08 -18.65 9.19
N GLY A 126 6.18 -17.44 8.61
CA GLY A 126 5.67 -17.14 7.28
C GLY A 126 4.14 -17.08 7.21
N ASN A 127 3.63 -16.85 6.02
CA ASN A 127 2.21 -16.91 5.70
C ASN A 127 1.86 -18.28 5.08
N LYS A 128 0.57 -18.56 4.90
CA LYS A 128 0.07 -19.83 4.35
C LYS A 128 0.11 -19.82 2.82
N LEU A 129 1.27 -19.49 2.24
CA LEU A 129 1.52 -19.49 0.81
C LEU A 129 2.82 -20.24 0.51
N THR A 130 2.84 -20.95 -0.61
CA THR A 130 4.05 -21.52 -1.19
C THR A 130 4.86 -20.45 -1.92
N GLU A 131 6.14 -20.74 -2.23
CA GLU A 131 6.97 -19.85 -3.06
C GLU A 131 6.36 -19.61 -4.45
N ASP A 132 5.77 -20.62 -5.06
CA ASP A 132 5.14 -20.50 -6.38
C ASP A 132 3.89 -19.60 -6.34
N GLU A 133 3.11 -19.67 -5.28
CA GLU A 133 1.96 -18.80 -5.06
C GLU A 133 2.41 -17.35 -4.81
N GLN A 134 3.47 -17.15 -4.06
CA GLN A 134 4.08 -15.83 -3.88
C GLN A 134 4.56 -15.27 -5.23
N ARG A 135 5.27 -16.05 -6.03
CA ARG A 135 5.76 -15.63 -7.34
C ARG A 135 4.62 -15.20 -8.25
N ARG A 136 3.55 -16.02 -8.35
CA ARG A 136 2.37 -15.67 -9.16
C ARG A 136 1.72 -14.34 -8.73
N LYS A 137 1.67 -14.05 -7.43
CA LYS A 137 1.16 -12.77 -6.93
C LYS A 137 2.07 -11.60 -7.27
N LEU A 138 3.40 -11.79 -7.23
CA LEU A 138 4.36 -10.78 -7.64
C LEU A 138 4.28 -10.53 -9.16
N ASP A 139 4.17 -11.60 -9.96
CA ASP A 139 4.00 -11.52 -11.41
C ASP A 139 2.73 -10.75 -11.77
N LEU A 140 1.60 -11.06 -11.11
CA LEU A 140 0.34 -10.29 -11.27
C LEU A 140 0.54 -8.79 -10.99
N GLY A 141 1.25 -8.46 -9.91
CA GLY A 141 1.53 -7.06 -9.57
C GLY A 141 2.39 -6.35 -10.62
N VAL A 142 3.39 -7.04 -11.16
CA VAL A 142 4.26 -6.51 -12.24
C VAL A 142 3.47 -6.33 -13.53
N GLU A 143 2.72 -7.34 -13.97
CA GLU A 143 1.89 -7.29 -15.18
C GLU A 143 0.89 -6.14 -15.13
N LEU A 144 0.21 -5.97 -13.99
CA LEU A 144 -0.73 -4.87 -13.80
C LEU A 144 -0.05 -3.51 -13.79
N ALA A 145 1.12 -3.39 -13.16
CA ALA A 145 1.88 -2.15 -13.14
C ALA A 145 2.34 -1.75 -14.55
N ASP A 146 2.78 -2.70 -15.37
CA ASP A 146 3.16 -2.46 -16.75
C ASP A 146 1.96 -2.05 -17.62
N ASP A 147 0.81 -2.66 -17.41
CA ASP A 147 -0.43 -2.35 -18.14
C ASP A 147 -0.98 -0.95 -17.80
N ILE A 148 -0.90 -0.55 -16.54
CA ILE A 148 -1.48 0.71 -16.06
C ILE A 148 -0.54 1.90 -16.31
N TRP A 149 0.74 1.76 -16.01
CA TRP A 149 1.70 2.88 -16.08
C TRP A 149 2.67 2.79 -17.27
N GLY A 150 2.70 1.69 -18.02
CA GLY A 150 3.56 1.51 -19.20
C GLY A 150 5.06 1.60 -18.89
N ARG A 151 5.43 1.40 -17.64
CA ARG A 151 6.83 1.44 -17.18
C ARG A 151 7.41 0.04 -17.23
N GLY A 152 7.70 -0.47 -18.44
CA GLY A 152 8.31 -1.80 -18.59
C GLY A 152 9.56 -1.92 -17.71
N ILE A 153 9.55 -2.90 -16.82
CA ILE A 153 10.70 -3.21 -15.94
C ILE A 153 11.88 -3.75 -16.76
N ASN A 154 11.68 -3.96 -18.05
CA ASN A 154 12.63 -4.55 -18.99
C ASN A 154 13.20 -3.55 -20.03
N SER A 155 13.20 -2.26 -19.74
CA SER A 155 13.87 -1.25 -20.59
C SER A 155 15.22 -0.82 -20.04
#